data_29cc535d70dfb4cac17c66c7fbaa246b
#
_entry.id   29cc535d70dfb4cac17c66c7fbaa246b
#
_cell.length_a   1.000
_cell.length_b   1.000
_cell.length_c   1.000
_cell.angle_alpha   90.00
_cell.angle_beta   90.00
_cell.angle_gamma   90.00
#
_symmetry.space_group_name_H-M   'P 1'
#
loop_
_entity.id
_entity.type
_entity.pdbx_description
1 polymer ?
#
loop_
_entity_poly.entity_id
_entity_poly.type
_entity_poly.pdbx_seq_one_letter_code
_entity_poly.pdbx_strand_id
1 'polypeptide(L)'
;MNSVLILKTMISTTTVENVATYLKKEQSKTVAICNSNTLVRSYRDSVIQNKINSFDIKAPDGFPVAKSSKILYQNDQNRVDGFKVFHKTIENGINDGMTHYFYGSNSKVINLMIQNLQLLYPKIKIAGFFCPPVKSYHELSEEKYVKDLIDKNADVVWVSLGFPKQEEFIYELKDKYQITSNLVGIGAVFEWVAETKIKAPEWVANIGFEWIFRLIQEPKRLFRRYLIDNFLFIIYFIKQYLSK
;
A
#
# COMPACT_ATOMS: atom_id res chain seq x y z
N MET A 1 17.50 4.11 3.25
CA MET A 1 17.01 3.64 1.92
C MET A 1 17.11 4.81 0.96
N ASN A 2 17.67 4.63 -0.23
CA ASN A 2 17.76 5.71 -1.23
C ASN A 2 16.38 6.01 -1.81
N SER A 3 16.19 7.25 -2.30
CA SER A 3 14.92 7.66 -2.93
C SER A 3 15.19 8.52 -4.17
N VAL A 4 14.26 8.49 -5.11
CA VAL A 4 14.30 9.26 -6.36
C VAL A 4 13.01 10.07 -6.51
N LEU A 5 13.11 11.24 -7.10
CA LEU A 5 11.98 12.15 -7.26
C LEU A 5 11.19 11.82 -8.53
N ILE A 6 9.97 11.35 -8.41
CA ILE A 6 9.05 11.11 -9.52
C ILE A 6 7.76 11.89 -9.28
N LEU A 7 7.40 12.80 -10.19
CA LEU A 7 6.21 13.67 -10.07
C LEU A 7 6.09 14.31 -8.67
N LYS A 8 7.17 14.95 -8.20
CA LYS A 8 7.27 15.60 -6.88
C LYS A 8 7.12 14.64 -5.67
N THR A 9 7.09 13.34 -5.88
CA THR A 9 7.03 12.33 -4.81
C THR A 9 8.37 11.62 -4.69
N MET A 10 8.90 11.53 -3.46
CA MET A 10 10.15 10.83 -3.15
C MET A 10 9.91 9.33 -3.09
N ILE A 11 10.09 8.63 -4.21
CA ILE A 11 9.89 7.18 -4.32
C ILE A 11 11.15 6.44 -3.86
N SER A 12 10.98 5.48 -2.97
CA SER A 12 12.07 4.67 -2.43
C SER A 12 12.63 3.70 -3.48
N THR A 13 13.95 3.64 -3.62
CA THR A 13 14.60 2.58 -4.41
C THR A 13 14.72 1.34 -3.52
N THR A 14 13.89 0.33 -3.79
CA THR A 14 13.72 -0.81 -2.90
C THR A 14 13.20 -2.05 -3.63
N THR A 15 13.18 -3.17 -2.92
CA THR A 15 12.63 -4.45 -3.38
C THR A 15 11.58 -4.95 -2.39
N VAL A 16 10.79 -5.95 -2.78
CA VAL A 16 9.83 -6.65 -1.89
C VAL A 16 10.55 -7.18 -0.66
N GLU A 17 11.71 -7.82 -0.84
CA GLU A 17 12.51 -8.38 0.24
C GLU A 17 13.00 -7.30 1.21
N ASN A 18 13.50 -6.18 0.68
CA ASN A 18 13.98 -5.07 1.51
C ASN A 18 12.86 -4.46 2.36
N VAL A 19 11.65 -4.29 1.78
CA VAL A 19 10.49 -3.77 2.54
C VAL A 19 10.08 -4.76 3.63
N ALA A 20 9.97 -6.05 3.31
CA ALA A 20 9.60 -7.08 4.28
C ALA A 20 10.63 -7.21 5.41
N THR A 21 11.92 -7.18 5.08
CA THR A 21 13.02 -7.19 6.07
C THR A 21 13.01 -5.94 6.94
N TYR A 22 12.71 -4.78 6.35
CA TYR A 22 12.59 -3.52 7.09
C TYR A 22 11.44 -3.58 8.10
N LEU A 23 10.26 -4.03 7.69
CA LEU A 23 9.11 -4.20 8.58
C LEU A 23 9.33 -5.21 9.70
N LYS A 24 10.22 -6.20 9.49
CA LYS A 24 10.60 -7.17 10.53
C LYS A 24 11.58 -6.58 11.56
N LYS A 25 12.49 -5.71 11.13
CA LYS A 25 13.60 -5.20 11.97
C LYS A 25 13.27 -3.90 12.68
N GLU A 26 12.46 -3.07 12.07
CA GLU A 26 12.12 -1.73 12.53
C GLU A 26 10.74 -1.67 13.16
N GLN A 27 10.51 -0.66 13.97
CA GLN A 27 9.22 -0.39 14.59
C GLN A 27 8.78 1.05 14.30
N SER A 28 7.49 1.31 14.47
CA SER A 28 6.92 2.65 14.30
C SER A 28 7.14 3.24 12.90
N LYS A 29 7.20 2.40 11.86
CA LYS A 29 7.45 2.79 10.47
C LYS A 29 6.19 2.81 9.63
N THR A 30 6.21 3.62 8.59
CA THR A 30 5.09 3.78 7.66
C THR A 30 5.49 3.40 6.24
N VAL A 31 4.64 2.61 5.57
CA VAL A 31 4.87 2.17 4.19
C VAL A 31 3.65 2.49 3.33
N ALA A 32 3.87 3.25 2.27
CA ALA A 32 2.88 3.50 1.22
C ALA A 32 3.25 2.73 -0.05
N ILE A 33 2.27 2.03 -0.63
CA ILE A 33 2.40 1.35 -1.93
C ILE A 33 1.94 2.31 -3.02
N CYS A 34 2.90 2.94 -3.70
CA CYS A 34 2.70 4.07 -4.59
C CYS A 34 2.61 3.67 -6.06
N ASN A 35 1.46 3.86 -6.68
CA ASN A 35 1.22 3.62 -8.11
C ASN A 35 0.97 4.95 -8.89
N SER A 36 0.71 4.87 -10.20
CA SER A 36 0.46 6.04 -11.06
C SER A 36 -0.62 6.97 -10.49
N ASN A 37 -1.71 6.42 -9.96
CA ASN A 37 -2.79 7.21 -9.36
C ASN A 37 -2.29 7.96 -8.11
N THR A 38 -1.49 7.31 -7.26
CA THR A 38 -0.87 7.94 -6.09
C THR A 38 -0.04 9.14 -6.51
N LEU A 39 0.84 8.98 -7.50
CA LEU A 39 1.74 10.04 -7.95
C LEU A 39 1.00 11.20 -8.63
N VAL A 40 0.02 10.91 -9.47
CA VAL A 40 -0.79 11.94 -10.14
C VAL A 40 -1.58 12.77 -9.13
N ARG A 41 -2.21 12.12 -8.16
CA ARG A 41 -2.96 12.81 -7.11
C ARG A 41 -2.03 13.65 -6.22
N SER A 42 -0.89 13.11 -5.81
CA SER A 42 0.13 13.86 -5.07
C SER A 42 0.69 15.04 -5.87
N TYR A 43 0.91 14.89 -7.18
CA TYR A 43 1.38 15.98 -8.03
C TYR A 43 0.40 17.16 -8.09
N ARG A 44 -0.91 16.90 -8.03
CA ARG A 44 -1.98 17.87 -8.15
C ARG A 44 -2.46 18.46 -6.82
N ASP A 45 -2.19 17.77 -5.72
CA ASP A 45 -2.63 18.14 -4.37
C ASP A 45 -1.43 18.11 -3.41
N SER A 46 -1.03 19.30 -2.96
CA SER A 46 0.11 19.46 -2.04
C SER A 46 -0.13 18.86 -0.65
N VAL A 47 -1.38 18.77 -0.19
CA VAL A 47 -1.71 18.16 1.10
C VAL A 47 -1.46 16.65 1.02
N ILE A 48 -1.99 16.00 -0.03
CA ILE A 48 -1.73 14.57 -0.28
C ILE A 48 -0.24 14.33 -0.48
N GLN A 49 0.44 15.20 -1.24
CA GLN A 49 1.88 15.09 -1.49
C GLN A 49 2.69 15.10 -0.19
N ASN A 50 2.42 16.06 0.69
CA ASN A 50 3.13 16.19 1.96
C ASN A 50 2.92 14.96 2.84
N LYS A 51 1.67 14.46 2.93
CA LYS A 51 1.36 13.23 3.67
C LYS A 51 2.11 12.02 3.09
N ILE A 52 2.09 11.82 1.77
CA ILE A 52 2.81 10.70 1.14
C ILE A 52 4.33 10.84 1.33
N ASN A 53 4.88 12.04 1.17
CA ASN A 53 6.32 12.25 1.34
C ASN A 53 6.81 12.03 2.77
N SER A 54 5.94 12.11 3.78
CA SER A 54 6.28 11.83 5.18
C SER A 54 6.43 10.34 5.52
N PHE A 55 5.96 9.44 4.65
CA PHE A 55 6.13 8.00 4.86
C PHE A 55 7.61 7.59 4.82
N ASP A 56 8.00 6.63 5.66
CA ASP A 56 9.36 6.10 5.69
C ASP A 56 9.72 5.40 4.38
N ILE A 57 8.81 4.56 3.85
CA ILE A 57 8.94 3.89 2.56
C ILE A 57 7.78 4.25 1.64
N LYS A 58 8.11 4.70 0.44
CA LYS A 58 7.19 4.90 -0.69
C LYS A 58 7.55 3.91 -1.78
N ALA A 59 6.99 2.69 -1.65
CA ALA A 59 7.34 1.57 -2.53
C ALA A 59 6.74 1.74 -3.93
N PRO A 60 7.54 1.62 -5.01
CA PRO A 60 7.09 1.80 -6.39
C PRO A 60 6.24 0.61 -6.85
N ASP A 61 4.91 0.73 -6.79
CA ASP A 61 4.00 -0.26 -7.33
C ASP A 61 3.54 0.10 -8.74
N GLY A 62 3.34 -0.91 -9.54
CA GLY A 62 2.95 -0.77 -10.94
C GLY A 62 4.12 -0.45 -11.88
N PHE A 63 3.98 -0.99 -13.09
CA PHE A 63 4.97 -0.86 -14.15
C PHE A 63 5.38 0.60 -14.45
N PRO A 64 4.44 1.60 -14.55
CA PRO A 64 4.83 2.96 -14.90
C PRO A 64 5.76 3.61 -13.88
N VAL A 65 5.53 3.40 -12.58
CA VAL A 65 6.35 4.02 -11.53
C VAL A 65 7.76 3.43 -11.51
N ALA A 66 7.87 2.10 -11.53
CA ALA A 66 9.17 1.41 -11.60
C ALA A 66 9.95 1.78 -12.87
N LYS A 67 9.28 1.81 -14.03
CA LYS A 67 9.89 2.20 -15.31
C LYS A 67 10.36 3.66 -15.32
N SER A 68 9.60 4.57 -14.71
CA SER A 68 9.97 5.98 -14.58
C SER A 68 11.25 6.16 -13.76
N SER A 69 11.42 5.40 -12.69
CA SER A 69 12.65 5.40 -11.90
C SER A 69 13.85 5.00 -12.75
N LYS A 70 13.71 3.92 -13.53
CA LYS A 70 14.76 3.45 -14.45
C LYS A 70 15.11 4.47 -15.53
N ILE A 71 14.11 5.10 -16.16
CA ILE A 71 14.33 6.07 -17.24
C ILE A 71 14.97 7.36 -16.70
N LEU A 72 14.48 7.90 -15.58
CA LEU A 72 14.96 9.17 -15.03
C LEU A 72 16.32 9.05 -14.34
N TYR A 73 16.63 7.92 -13.72
CA TYR A 73 17.78 7.78 -12.83
C TYR A 73 18.70 6.61 -13.16
N GLN A 74 18.45 5.88 -14.25
CA GLN A 74 19.25 4.75 -14.73
C GLN A 74 19.49 3.68 -13.65
N ASN A 75 18.55 3.53 -12.71
CA ASN A 75 18.60 2.50 -11.67
C ASN A 75 17.82 1.25 -12.08
N ASP A 76 18.11 0.13 -11.43
CA ASP A 76 17.42 -1.14 -11.71
C ASP A 76 16.22 -1.36 -10.78
N GLN A 77 15.30 -0.38 -10.75
CA GLN A 77 14.10 -0.46 -9.93
C GLN A 77 13.06 -1.38 -10.57
N ASN A 78 12.77 -2.48 -9.91
CA ASN A 78 11.65 -3.35 -10.23
C ASN A 78 10.38 -2.94 -9.47
N ARG A 79 9.23 -3.42 -9.92
CA ARG A 79 7.95 -3.22 -9.25
C ARG A 79 7.94 -3.85 -7.86
N VAL A 80 7.51 -3.10 -6.86
CA VAL A 80 7.29 -3.57 -5.49
C VAL A 80 5.78 -3.75 -5.28
N ASP A 81 5.30 -4.97 -5.55
CA ASP A 81 3.88 -5.35 -5.46
C ASP A 81 3.44 -5.48 -4.00
N GLY A 82 2.40 -4.74 -3.60
CA GLY A 82 1.87 -4.77 -2.24
C GLY A 82 1.42 -6.15 -1.78
N PHE A 83 0.87 -6.99 -2.67
CA PHE A 83 0.52 -8.38 -2.36
C PHE A 83 1.77 -9.21 -2.02
N LYS A 84 2.84 -9.06 -2.80
CA LYS A 84 4.12 -9.74 -2.53
C LYS A 84 4.75 -9.24 -1.23
N VAL A 85 4.70 -7.93 -0.95
CA VAL A 85 5.19 -7.36 0.32
C VAL A 85 4.43 -7.97 1.50
N PHE A 86 3.10 -8.07 1.41
CA PHE A 86 2.25 -8.64 2.45
C PHE A 86 2.66 -10.08 2.78
N HIS A 87 2.70 -10.97 1.78
CA HIS A 87 3.07 -12.37 1.97
C HIS A 87 4.52 -12.53 2.44
N LYS A 88 5.45 -11.77 1.84
CA LYS A 88 6.87 -11.85 2.20
C LYS A 88 7.14 -11.39 3.64
N THR A 89 6.41 -10.39 4.11
CA THR A 89 6.52 -9.93 5.50
C THR A 89 6.04 -11.01 6.48
N ILE A 90 4.93 -11.69 6.17
CA ILE A 90 4.44 -12.81 6.97
C ILE A 90 5.47 -13.95 6.98
N GLU A 91 5.96 -14.36 5.82
CA GLU A 91 6.99 -15.41 5.69
C GLU A 91 8.23 -15.11 6.52
N ASN A 92 8.75 -13.88 6.41
CA ASN A 92 9.98 -13.47 7.12
C ASN A 92 9.79 -13.38 8.64
N GLY A 93 8.58 -13.09 9.11
CA GLY A 93 8.27 -12.88 10.53
C GLY A 93 7.69 -14.10 11.26
N ILE A 94 7.20 -15.11 10.53
CA ILE A 94 6.38 -16.19 11.11
C ILE A 94 7.12 -17.02 12.16
N ASN A 95 8.40 -17.27 11.97
CA ASN A 95 9.21 -18.05 12.91
C ASN A 95 9.62 -17.25 14.16
N ASP A 96 9.63 -15.93 14.07
CA ASP A 96 9.91 -15.01 15.18
C ASP A 96 8.62 -14.64 15.93
N GLY A 97 7.49 -15.16 15.49
CA GLY A 97 6.20 -14.91 16.12
C GLY A 97 5.64 -13.52 15.88
N MET A 98 6.03 -12.86 14.78
CA MET A 98 5.52 -11.55 14.36
C MET A 98 4.00 -11.53 14.33
N THR A 99 3.41 -10.49 14.90
CA THR A 99 1.98 -10.31 15.05
C THR A 99 1.42 -9.34 14.00
N HIS A 100 0.23 -9.64 13.49
CA HIS A 100 -0.42 -8.86 12.43
C HIS A 100 -1.80 -8.38 12.87
N TYR A 101 -2.11 -7.13 12.57
CA TYR A 101 -3.44 -6.54 12.75
C TYR A 101 -4.00 -6.09 11.40
N PHE A 102 -5.29 -6.31 11.15
CA PHE A 102 -5.94 -5.98 9.87
C PHE A 102 -6.99 -4.89 10.08
N TYR A 103 -6.81 -3.74 9.45
CA TYR A 103 -7.72 -2.60 9.55
C TYR A 103 -8.32 -2.24 8.18
N GLY A 104 -9.64 -2.35 8.04
CA GLY A 104 -10.30 -2.00 6.78
C GLY A 104 -11.22 -3.07 6.23
N SER A 105 -11.67 -2.90 4.99
CA SER A 105 -12.59 -3.79 4.28
C SER A 105 -13.92 -4.03 5.03
N ASN A 106 -14.56 -5.18 4.85
CA ASN A 106 -15.77 -5.60 5.55
C ASN A 106 -15.58 -6.98 6.20
N SER A 107 -16.48 -7.34 7.10
CA SER A 107 -16.38 -8.59 7.88
C SER A 107 -16.33 -9.85 7.01
N LYS A 108 -17.06 -9.90 5.89
CA LYS A 108 -17.02 -11.05 4.97
C LYS A 108 -15.62 -11.24 4.38
N VAL A 109 -15.01 -10.17 3.87
CA VAL A 109 -13.66 -10.21 3.28
C VAL A 109 -12.62 -10.57 4.34
N ILE A 110 -12.67 -9.93 5.51
CA ILE A 110 -11.70 -10.17 6.58
C ILE A 110 -11.75 -11.62 7.07
N ASN A 111 -12.95 -12.18 7.29
CA ASN A 111 -13.08 -13.56 7.76
C ASN A 111 -12.54 -14.56 6.74
N LEU A 112 -12.85 -14.41 5.45
CA LEU A 112 -12.29 -15.25 4.38
C LEU A 112 -10.77 -15.09 4.28
N MET A 113 -10.27 -13.86 4.35
CA MET A 113 -8.83 -13.59 4.34
C MET A 113 -8.11 -14.29 5.50
N ILE A 114 -8.65 -14.20 6.72
CA ILE A 114 -8.07 -14.85 7.90
C ILE A 114 -8.06 -16.37 7.74
N GLN A 115 -9.15 -16.96 7.26
CA GLN A 115 -9.23 -18.41 6.99
C GLN A 115 -8.15 -18.83 5.97
N ASN A 116 -8.03 -18.13 4.86
CA ASN A 116 -7.02 -18.41 3.84
C ASN A 116 -5.60 -18.23 4.36
N LEU A 117 -5.35 -17.18 5.16
CA LEU A 117 -4.04 -16.97 5.79
C LEU A 117 -3.67 -18.08 6.77
N GLN A 118 -4.61 -18.55 7.57
CA GLN A 118 -4.37 -19.65 8.53
C GLN A 118 -4.11 -20.99 7.82
N LEU A 119 -4.76 -21.22 6.67
CA LEU A 119 -4.48 -22.39 5.81
C LEU A 119 -3.09 -22.30 5.18
N LEU A 120 -2.72 -21.13 4.65
CA LEU A 120 -1.43 -20.91 3.97
C LEU A 120 -0.27 -20.80 4.97
N TYR A 121 -0.51 -20.18 6.10
CA TYR A 121 0.46 -19.91 7.16
C TYR A 121 -0.06 -20.38 8.53
N PRO A 122 -0.02 -21.71 8.85
CA PRO A 122 -0.61 -22.24 10.08
C PRO A 122 -0.06 -21.63 11.38
N LYS A 123 1.14 -21.03 11.34
CA LYS A 123 1.77 -20.42 12.51
C LYS A 123 1.59 -18.89 12.57
N ILE A 124 0.79 -18.30 11.68
CA ILE A 124 0.57 -16.84 11.67
C ILE A 124 -0.07 -16.38 12.99
N LYS A 125 0.44 -15.30 13.55
CA LYS A 125 -0.13 -14.67 14.75
C LYS A 125 -0.94 -13.43 14.34
N ILE A 126 -2.26 -13.54 14.47
CA ILE A 126 -3.20 -12.45 14.20
C ILE A 126 -3.59 -11.83 15.53
N ALA A 127 -3.15 -10.61 15.80
CA ALA A 127 -3.44 -9.86 17.03
C ALA A 127 -4.89 -9.38 17.08
N GLY A 128 -5.47 -9.07 15.91
CA GLY A 128 -6.83 -8.61 15.80
C GLY A 128 -7.18 -8.07 14.43
N PHE A 129 -8.41 -7.59 14.29
CA PHE A 129 -8.87 -6.89 13.10
C PHE A 129 -9.99 -5.92 13.42
N PHE A 130 -10.17 -4.92 12.57
CA PHE A 130 -11.30 -4.00 12.67
C PHE A 130 -11.86 -3.67 11.27
N CYS A 131 -13.19 -3.78 11.14
CA CYS A 131 -13.94 -3.42 9.92
C CYS A 131 -14.63 -2.08 10.18
N PRO A 132 -14.03 -0.94 9.81
CA PRO A 132 -14.59 0.35 10.14
C PRO A 132 -15.84 0.66 9.30
N PRO A 133 -16.77 1.48 9.83
CA PRO A 133 -17.88 2.01 9.05
C PRO A 133 -17.37 2.93 7.92
N VAL A 134 -18.25 3.23 6.96
CA VAL A 134 -17.93 4.17 5.88
C VAL A 134 -17.94 5.59 6.42
N LYS A 135 -16.76 6.12 6.75
CA LYS A 135 -16.51 7.45 7.33
C LYS A 135 -15.28 8.09 6.72
N SER A 136 -15.05 9.39 6.97
CA SER A 136 -13.81 10.06 6.61
C SER A 136 -12.61 9.45 7.37
N TYR A 137 -11.38 9.65 6.86
CA TYR A 137 -10.18 9.20 7.58
C TYR A 137 -10.04 9.91 8.93
N HIS A 138 -10.46 11.17 9.01
CA HIS A 138 -10.43 11.98 10.22
C HIS A 138 -11.34 11.40 11.32
N GLU A 139 -12.58 11.04 10.98
CA GLU A 139 -13.46 10.35 11.93
C GLU A 139 -12.94 8.98 12.31
N LEU A 140 -12.36 8.21 11.34
CA LEU A 140 -11.80 6.88 11.61
C LEU A 140 -10.56 6.91 12.51
N SER A 141 -9.87 8.05 12.62
CA SER A 141 -8.75 8.25 13.53
C SER A 141 -9.17 8.66 14.96
N GLU A 142 -10.48 8.77 15.25
CA GLU A 142 -10.95 8.94 16.62
C GLU A 142 -10.68 7.67 17.47
N GLU A 143 -10.39 7.86 18.75
CA GLU A 143 -9.99 6.79 19.68
C GLU A 143 -10.92 5.57 19.64
N LYS A 144 -12.23 5.77 19.58
CA LYS A 144 -13.23 4.67 19.55
C LYS A 144 -13.07 3.70 18.37
N TYR A 145 -12.43 4.11 17.26
CA TYR A 145 -12.20 3.28 16.10
C TYR A 145 -10.79 2.69 16.04
N VAL A 146 -9.86 3.21 16.84
CA VAL A 146 -8.46 2.79 16.83
C VAL A 146 -7.97 2.21 18.14
N LYS A 147 -8.78 2.28 19.20
CA LYS A 147 -8.44 1.78 20.53
C LYS A 147 -7.96 0.33 20.53
N ASP A 148 -8.71 -0.57 19.90
CA ASP A 148 -8.32 -1.99 19.81
C ASP A 148 -6.99 -2.18 19.07
N LEU A 149 -6.77 -1.44 17.98
CA LEU A 149 -5.51 -1.44 17.24
C LEU A 149 -4.33 -1.01 18.12
N ILE A 150 -4.53 0.06 18.91
CA ILE A 150 -3.50 0.60 19.82
C ILE A 150 -3.24 -0.39 20.96
N ASP A 151 -4.30 -0.88 21.61
CA ASP A 151 -4.20 -1.79 22.75
C ASP A 151 -3.54 -3.15 22.36
N LYS A 152 -3.80 -3.66 21.15
CA LYS A 152 -3.20 -4.89 20.62
C LYS A 152 -1.73 -4.73 20.26
N ASN A 153 -1.30 -3.52 19.93
CA ASN A 153 0.10 -3.20 19.66
C ASN A 153 0.83 -4.24 18.78
N ALA A 154 0.20 -4.64 17.67
CA ALA A 154 0.77 -5.62 16.76
C ALA A 154 2.06 -5.10 16.10
N ASP A 155 2.96 -6.00 15.70
CA ASP A 155 4.20 -5.61 15.01
C ASP A 155 3.90 -4.91 13.68
N VAL A 156 2.87 -5.37 12.94
CA VAL A 156 2.43 -4.75 11.69
C VAL A 156 0.92 -4.60 11.64
N VAL A 157 0.48 -3.38 11.34
CA VAL A 157 -0.92 -3.04 11.02
C VAL A 157 -1.06 -2.86 9.51
N TRP A 158 -1.87 -3.69 8.90
CA TRP A 158 -2.20 -3.64 7.48
C TRP A 158 -3.48 -2.83 7.27
N VAL A 159 -3.41 -1.77 6.46
CA VAL A 159 -4.54 -0.85 6.25
C VAL A 159 -5.09 -1.00 4.83
N SER A 160 -6.38 -1.33 4.71
CA SER A 160 -7.11 -1.49 3.46
C SER A 160 -8.35 -0.60 3.42
N LEU A 161 -8.15 0.71 3.26
CA LEU A 161 -9.22 1.72 3.13
C LEU A 161 -9.29 2.32 1.72
N GLY A 162 -8.31 1.96 0.88
CA GLY A 162 -8.12 2.52 -0.46
C GLY A 162 -7.48 3.93 -0.44
N PHE A 163 -6.74 4.23 -1.52
CA PHE A 163 -6.09 5.52 -1.72
C PHE A 163 -7.10 6.63 -2.04
N PRO A 164 -6.96 7.87 -1.50
CA PRO A 164 -5.90 8.35 -0.58
C PRO A 164 -6.21 8.10 0.90
N LYS A 165 -7.40 7.61 1.22
CA LYS A 165 -7.94 7.53 2.58
C LYS A 165 -7.05 6.71 3.53
N GLN A 166 -6.44 5.62 3.06
CA GLN A 166 -5.57 4.80 3.90
C GLN A 166 -4.28 5.51 4.28
N GLU A 167 -3.67 6.26 3.37
CA GLU A 167 -2.45 7.02 3.64
C GLU A 167 -2.75 8.22 4.55
N GLU A 168 -3.86 8.89 4.32
CA GLU A 168 -4.32 9.97 5.19
C GLU A 168 -4.64 9.48 6.60
N PHE A 169 -5.26 8.31 6.73
CA PHE A 169 -5.52 7.66 8.01
C PHE A 169 -4.21 7.27 8.73
N ILE A 170 -3.26 6.64 8.03
CA ILE A 170 -1.96 6.27 8.59
C ILE A 170 -1.20 7.51 9.07
N TYR A 171 -1.19 8.57 8.25
CA TYR A 171 -0.55 9.83 8.61
C TYR A 171 -1.14 10.40 9.90
N GLU A 172 -2.46 10.44 10.00
CA GLU A 172 -3.15 11.00 11.16
C GLU A 172 -2.98 10.15 12.42
N LEU A 173 -2.93 8.81 12.28
CA LEU A 173 -2.61 7.92 13.39
C LEU A 173 -1.23 8.19 13.98
N LYS A 174 -0.23 8.39 13.11
CA LYS A 174 1.14 8.70 13.54
C LYS A 174 1.26 10.06 14.21
N ASP A 175 0.45 11.03 13.79
CA ASP A 175 0.43 12.38 14.36
C ASP A 175 -0.27 12.40 15.73
N LYS A 176 -1.40 11.69 15.86
CA LYS A 176 -2.22 11.71 17.07
C LYS A 176 -1.77 10.76 18.18
N TYR A 177 -1.17 9.63 17.82
CA TYR A 177 -0.89 8.56 18.78
C TYR A 177 0.56 8.09 18.72
N GLN A 178 1.10 7.68 19.87
CA GLN A 178 2.42 7.04 19.95
C GLN A 178 2.32 5.55 19.56
N ILE A 179 2.19 5.28 18.27
CA ILE A 179 2.06 3.92 17.75
C ILE A 179 3.44 3.33 17.49
N THR A 180 3.73 2.18 18.10
CA THR A 180 4.97 1.43 17.88
C THR A 180 4.85 0.43 16.75
N SER A 181 3.64 0.04 16.37
CA SER A 181 3.37 -0.81 15.20
C SER A 181 3.87 -0.16 13.89
N ASN A 182 4.33 -0.98 12.96
CA ASN A 182 4.51 -0.58 11.58
C ASN A 182 3.15 -0.46 10.88
N LEU A 183 2.90 0.63 10.15
CA LEU A 183 1.63 0.90 9.47
C LEU A 183 1.81 0.81 7.95
N VAL A 184 1.09 -0.08 7.30
CA VAL A 184 1.26 -0.36 5.87
C VAL A 184 -0.06 -0.21 5.11
N GLY A 185 -0.13 0.75 4.17
CA GLY A 185 -1.26 0.93 3.27
C GLY A 185 -1.18 0.00 2.06
N ILE A 186 -2.03 -1.03 1.98
CA ILE A 186 -1.94 -2.08 0.96
C ILE A 186 -3.14 -2.18 0.01
N GLY A 187 -4.18 -1.40 0.22
CA GLY A 187 -5.33 -1.34 -0.69
C GLY A 187 -6.04 -2.69 -0.87
N ALA A 188 -6.13 -3.17 -2.12
CA ALA A 188 -6.94 -4.33 -2.48
C ALA A 188 -6.35 -5.70 -2.09
N VAL A 189 -5.28 -5.75 -1.32
CA VAL A 189 -4.64 -7.03 -0.94
C VAL A 189 -5.59 -7.91 -0.13
N PHE A 190 -6.41 -7.33 0.73
CA PHE A 190 -7.38 -8.10 1.51
C PHE A 190 -8.37 -8.85 0.63
N GLU A 191 -8.92 -8.21 -0.41
CA GLU A 191 -9.84 -8.85 -1.35
C GLU A 191 -9.16 -9.94 -2.19
N TRP A 192 -7.87 -9.78 -2.51
CA TRP A 192 -7.12 -10.80 -3.24
C TRP A 192 -6.81 -12.01 -2.38
N VAL A 193 -6.39 -11.82 -1.12
CA VAL A 193 -6.15 -12.92 -0.18
C VAL A 193 -7.45 -13.62 0.20
N ALA A 194 -8.55 -12.88 0.32
CA ALA A 194 -9.89 -13.44 0.54
C ALA A 194 -10.50 -14.11 -0.70
N GLU A 195 -9.82 -14.05 -1.86
CA GLU A 195 -10.29 -14.56 -3.17
C GLU A 195 -11.66 -13.99 -3.60
N THR A 196 -12.08 -12.85 -3.02
CA THR A 196 -13.30 -12.14 -3.44
C THR A 196 -13.10 -11.32 -4.71
N LYS A 197 -11.83 -11.05 -5.07
CA LYS A 197 -11.40 -10.48 -6.36
C LYS A 197 -10.21 -11.27 -6.89
N ILE A 198 -10.15 -11.40 -8.20
CA ILE A 198 -9.06 -12.11 -8.88
C ILE A 198 -7.90 -11.13 -9.07
N LYS A 199 -6.70 -11.51 -8.62
CA LYS A 199 -5.48 -10.78 -8.92
C LYS A 199 -5.05 -11.05 -10.36
N ALA A 200 -4.56 -10.05 -11.07
CA ALA A 200 -4.02 -10.24 -12.41
C ALA A 200 -2.85 -11.25 -12.40
N PRO A 201 -2.77 -12.15 -13.38
CA PRO A 201 -1.60 -13.00 -13.54
C PRO A 201 -0.30 -12.18 -13.60
N GLU A 202 0.78 -12.75 -13.07
CA GLU A 202 2.03 -12.00 -12.95
C GLU A 202 2.57 -11.49 -14.29
N TRP A 203 2.45 -12.29 -15.36
CA TRP A 203 2.87 -11.88 -16.69
C TRP A 203 2.10 -10.66 -17.21
N VAL A 204 0.78 -10.57 -16.92
CA VAL A 204 -0.05 -9.38 -17.26
C VAL A 204 0.43 -8.15 -16.51
N ALA A 205 0.74 -8.32 -15.24
CA ALA A 205 1.23 -7.24 -14.40
C ALA A 205 2.63 -6.76 -14.81
N ASN A 206 3.51 -7.67 -15.21
CA ASN A 206 4.89 -7.37 -15.61
C ASN A 206 4.99 -6.61 -16.95
N ILE A 207 4.01 -6.79 -17.84
CA ILE A 207 3.91 -6.02 -19.09
C ILE A 207 3.10 -4.72 -18.90
N GLY A 208 2.64 -4.42 -17.68
CA GLY A 208 1.96 -3.17 -17.35
C GLY A 208 0.45 -3.16 -17.57
N PHE A 209 -0.19 -4.30 -17.83
CA PHE A 209 -1.63 -4.40 -18.11
C PHE A 209 -2.50 -4.81 -16.92
N GLU A 210 -1.97 -4.86 -15.71
CA GLU A 210 -2.76 -5.14 -14.50
C GLU A 210 -3.98 -4.21 -14.36
N TRP A 211 -3.83 -2.95 -14.72
CA TRP A 211 -4.91 -1.96 -14.63
C TRP A 211 -6.10 -2.28 -15.56
N ILE A 212 -5.86 -2.86 -16.74
CA ILE A 212 -6.93 -3.29 -17.66
C ILE A 212 -7.67 -4.47 -17.03
N PHE A 213 -6.95 -5.45 -16.50
CA PHE A 213 -7.53 -6.60 -15.83
C PHE A 213 -8.45 -6.17 -14.67
N ARG A 214 -8.01 -5.21 -13.86
CA ARG A 214 -8.80 -4.65 -12.77
C ARG A 214 -9.99 -3.81 -13.28
N LEU A 215 -9.81 -3.08 -14.38
CA LEU A 215 -10.87 -2.28 -15.00
C LEU A 215 -12.03 -3.17 -15.47
N ILE A 216 -11.74 -4.34 -16.04
CA ILE A 216 -12.76 -5.30 -16.46
C ILE A 216 -13.56 -5.81 -15.26
N GLN A 217 -12.94 -6.04 -14.11
CA GLN A 217 -13.64 -6.48 -12.90
C GLN A 217 -14.50 -5.39 -12.23
N GLU A 218 -14.05 -4.12 -12.27
CA GLU A 218 -14.71 -3.01 -11.59
C GLU A 218 -14.82 -1.77 -12.49
N PRO A 219 -15.50 -1.84 -13.66
CA PRO A 219 -15.45 -0.78 -14.65
C PRO A 219 -16.00 0.55 -14.12
N LYS A 220 -17.14 0.54 -13.43
CA LYS A 220 -17.77 1.77 -12.92
C LYS A 220 -16.87 2.52 -11.92
N ARG A 221 -16.14 1.79 -11.06
CA ARG A 221 -15.28 2.38 -10.04
C ARG A 221 -13.92 2.83 -10.58
N LEU A 222 -13.35 2.06 -11.53
CA LEU A 222 -11.96 2.22 -11.95
C LEU A 222 -11.79 2.96 -13.28
N PHE A 223 -12.85 3.11 -14.09
CA PHE A 223 -12.77 3.75 -15.41
C PHE A 223 -12.14 5.14 -15.37
N ARG A 224 -12.73 6.05 -14.58
CA ARG A 224 -12.21 7.41 -14.44
C ARG A 224 -10.79 7.43 -13.87
N ARG A 225 -10.53 6.60 -12.85
CA ARG A 225 -9.22 6.50 -12.21
C ARG A 225 -8.15 6.05 -13.19
N TYR A 226 -8.38 5.00 -13.96
CA TYR A 226 -7.34 4.46 -14.84
C TYR A 226 -7.17 5.24 -16.13
N LEU A 227 -8.24 5.66 -16.78
CA LEU A 227 -8.09 6.40 -18.03
C LEU A 227 -7.53 7.81 -17.80
N ILE A 228 -8.03 8.53 -16.80
CA ILE A 228 -7.58 9.90 -16.54
C ILE A 228 -6.20 9.89 -15.89
N ASP A 229 -6.00 9.13 -14.80
CA ASP A 229 -4.76 9.24 -14.04
C ASP A 229 -3.57 8.58 -14.78
N ASN A 230 -3.77 7.49 -15.53
CA ASN A 230 -2.67 6.93 -16.33
C ASN A 230 -2.27 7.89 -17.47
N PHE A 231 -3.24 8.54 -18.12
CA PHE A 231 -2.95 9.53 -19.16
C PHE A 231 -2.22 10.75 -18.58
N LEU A 232 -2.69 11.29 -17.46
CA LEU A 232 -2.05 12.39 -16.76
C LEU A 232 -0.65 12.03 -16.26
N PHE A 233 -0.46 10.77 -15.80
CA PHE A 233 0.86 10.30 -15.42
C PHE A 233 1.86 10.40 -16.56
N ILE A 234 1.48 9.98 -17.75
CA ILE A 234 2.34 10.06 -18.95
C ILE A 234 2.67 11.52 -19.27
N ILE A 235 1.68 12.42 -19.28
CA ILE A 235 1.91 13.85 -19.56
C ILE A 235 2.87 14.47 -18.54
N TYR A 236 2.64 14.23 -17.25
CA TYR A 236 3.49 14.80 -16.20
C TYR A 236 4.89 14.20 -16.19
N PHE A 237 4.99 12.91 -16.52
CA PHE A 237 6.27 12.24 -16.66
C PHE A 237 7.09 12.81 -17.83
N ILE A 238 6.48 13.00 -19.01
CA ILE A 238 7.14 13.62 -20.16
C ILE A 238 7.61 15.03 -19.81
N LYS A 239 6.75 15.82 -19.13
CA LYS A 239 7.13 17.16 -18.67
C LYS A 239 8.34 17.12 -17.74
N GLN A 240 8.36 16.21 -16.78
CA GLN A 240 9.51 16.04 -15.88
C GLN A 240 10.77 15.60 -16.64
N TYR A 241 10.64 14.65 -17.57
CA TYR A 241 11.75 14.14 -18.37
C TYR A 241 12.40 15.22 -19.23
N LEU A 242 11.60 16.09 -19.86
CA LEU A 242 12.10 17.21 -20.70
C LEU A 242 12.65 18.39 -19.89
N SER A 243 12.32 18.49 -18.59
CA SER A 243 12.81 19.56 -17.70
C SER A 243 14.05 19.15 -16.89
N LYS A 244 14.58 17.95 -17.09
CA LYS A 244 15.76 17.41 -16.42
C LYS A 244 17.00 17.54 -17.31
#